data_e000f60dd01bcfd156b44f339df6a2a9
#
_entry.id   e000f60dd01bcfd156b44f339df6a2a9
#
_cell.length_a   1.000
_cell.length_b   1.000
_cell.length_c   1.000
_cell.angle_alpha   90.00
_cell.angle_beta   90.00
_cell.angle_gamma   90.00
#
_symmetry.space_group_name_H-M   'P 1'
#
loop_
_entity.id
_entity.type
_entity.pdbx_description
1 polymer ?
#
loop_
_entity_poly.entity_id
_entity_poly.type
_entity_poly.pdbx_seq_one_letter_code
_entity_poly.pdbx_strand_id
1 'polypeptide(L)'
;QSQRAAVKLLQGVISAEEFIGYILIFSQIIPPAKSLTTSYYHIQKGSAAAERVYEILDAENEIKDIENPKQIKLVNNNIVFKNLTFKYENTKVLSDINFSIGKGKMVALVGKSGSGNSTLADLLARFYDIKCGEILIDNNNIKEIALTDLRSMMGIVSQESILFNDTIYNNIRLGKLDATKEEV
;
A
#
# COMPACT_ATOMS: atom_id res chain seq x y z
N GLN A 1 46.60 -17.36 20.90
CA GLN A 1 46.78 -18.77 21.30
C GLN A 1 47.81 -19.48 20.44
N SER A 2 47.82 -19.29 19.12
CA SER A 2 48.81 -19.86 18.17
C SER A 2 50.26 -19.46 18.49
N GLN A 3 50.51 -18.20 18.87
CA GLN A 3 51.84 -17.72 19.27
C GLN A 3 52.36 -18.43 20.54
N ARG A 4 51.50 -18.68 21.52
CA ARG A 4 51.86 -19.41 22.76
C ARG A 4 52.18 -20.88 22.47
N ALA A 5 51.49 -21.51 21.50
CA ALA A 5 51.79 -22.90 21.09
C ALA A 5 53.13 -22.97 20.33
N ALA A 6 53.43 -22.00 19.44
CA ALA A 6 54.73 -21.91 18.78
C ALA A 6 55.89 -21.70 19.76
N VAL A 7 55.71 -20.88 20.80
CA VAL A 7 56.73 -20.70 21.85
C VAL A 7 56.98 -21.98 22.62
N LYS A 8 55.94 -22.76 22.97
CA LYS A 8 56.07 -24.04 23.66
C LYS A 8 56.75 -25.11 22.79
N LEU A 9 56.54 -25.11 21.45
CA LEU A 9 57.25 -25.96 20.51
C LEU A 9 58.77 -25.65 20.52
N LEU A 10 59.13 -24.38 20.45
CA LEU A 10 60.52 -23.93 20.49
C LEU A 10 61.22 -24.24 21.84
N GLN A 11 60.44 -24.34 22.91
CA GLN A 11 60.91 -24.74 24.24
C GLN A 11 60.97 -26.27 24.45
N GLY A 12 60.62 -27.08 23.43
CA GLY A 12 60.59 -28.54 23.51
C GLY A 12 59.48 -29.12 24.42
N VAL A 13 58.46 -28.33 24.73
CA VAL A 13 57.35 -28.74 25.62
C VAL A 13 56.27 -29.51 24.88
N ILE A 14 56.15 -29.33 23.54
CA ILE A 14 55.24 -30.06 22.66
C ILE A 14 56.02 -30.58 21.43
N SER A 15 55.64 -31.76 20.95
CA SER A 15 56.25 -32.33 19.73
C SER A 15 55.74 -31.62 18.46
N ALA A 16 56.45 -31.81 17.36
CA ALA A 16 56.03 -31.25 16.05
C ALA A 16 54.65 -31.82 15.60
N GLU A 17 54.42 -33.13 15.87
CA GLU A 17 53.18 -33.82 15.55
C GLU A 17 51.99 -33.26 16.34
N GLU A 18 52.18 -33.05 17.65
CA GLU A 18 51.17 -32.44 18.52
C GLU A 18 50.84 -30.99 18.07
N PHE A 19 51.82 -30.23 17.64
CA PHE A 19 51.63 -28.87 17.11
C PHE A 19 50.79 -28.85 15.84
N ILE A 20 51.12 -29.76 14.88
CA ILE A 20 50.36 -29.91 13.63
C ILE A 20 48.89 -30.33 13.94
N GLY A 21 48.73 -31.35 14.85
CA GLY A 21 47.42 -31.78 15.31
C GLY A 21 46.58 -30.63 15.90
N TYR A 22 47.21 -29.78 16.73
CA TYR A 22 46.58 -28.61 17.32
C TYR A 22 46.10 -27.61 16.26
N ILE A 23 46.93 -27.31 15.26
CA ILE A 23 46.56 -26.42 14.15
C ILE A 23 45.40 -26.99 13.36
N LEU A 24 45.40 -28.28 13.04
CA LEU A 24 44.33 -28.94 12.29
C LEU A 24 43.00 -28.88 13.03
N ILE A 25 42.99 -29.21 14.35
CA ILE A 25 41.78 -29.15 15.16
C ILE A 25 41.28 -27.70 15.28
N PHE A 26 42.19 -26.75 15.52
CA PHE A 26 41.84 -25.36 15.67
C PHE A 26 41.27 -24.74 14.39
N SER A 27 41.83 -25.12 13.22
CA SER A 27 41.36 -24.66 11.91
C SER A 27 39.94 -25.12 11.61
N GLN A 28 39.50 -26.24 12.17
CA GLN A 28 38.13 -26.76 11.99
C GLN A 28 37.05 -25.98 12.77
N ILE A 29 37.46 -25.14 13.71
CA ILE A 29 36.52 -24.29 14.46
C ILE A 29 36.08 -23.06 13.62
N ILE A 30 36.93 -22.62 12.68
CA ILE A 30 36.68 -21.41 11.89
C ILE A 30 35.42 -21.54 11.00
N PRO A 31 35.20 -22.64 10.22
CA PRO A 31 34.01 -22.76 9.38
C PRO A 31 32.70 -22.70 10.15
N PRO A 32 32.47 -23.44 11.25
CA PRO A 32 31.23 -23.32 12.02
C PRO A 32 31.03 -21.93 12.65
N ALA A 33 32.10 -21.28 13.11
CA ALA A 33 32.02 -19.92 13.62
C ALA A 33 31.58 -18.93 12.55
N LYS A 34 32.13 -19.05 11.33
CA LYS A 34 31.70 -18.25 10.17
C LYS A 34 30.25 -18.54 9.79
N SER A 35 29.82 -19.81 9.84
CA SER A 35 28.44 -20.19 9.54
C SER A 35 27.45 -19.56 10.50
N LEU A 36 27.76 -19.50 11.80
CA LEU A 36 26.90 -18.82 12.80
C LEU A 36 26.71 -17.32 12.47
N THR A 37 27.80 -16.64 12.14
CA THR A 37 27.74 -15.22 11.75
C THR A 37 26.89 -14.99 10.48
N THR A 38 27.07 -15.88 9.49
CA THR A 38 26.31 -15.81 8.23
C THR A 38 24.81 -16.09 8.50
N SER A 39 24.50 -17.08 9.34
CA SER A 39 23.12 -17.41 9.71
C SER A 39 22.45 -16.26 10.43
N TYR A 40 23.13 -15.59 11.34
CA TYR A 40 22.62 -14.41 12.01
C TYR A 40 22.28 -13.28 11.03
N TYR A 41 23.18 -13.03 10.05
CA TYR A 41 22.93 -12.07 8.99
C TYR A 41 21.70 -12.42 8.13
N HIS A 42 21.54 -13.71 7.77
CA HIS A 42 20.36 -14.15 7.02
C HIS A 42 19.07 -14.00 7.79
N ILE A 43 19.08 -14.25 9.11
CA ILE A 43 17.91 -14.03 9.98
C ILE A 43 17.53 -12.54 9.99
N GLN A 44 18.49 -11.64 10.17
CA GLN A 44 18.22 -10.20 10.15
C GLN A 44 17.65 -9.76 8.80
N LYS A 45 18.23 -10.23 7.70
CA LYS A 45 17.71 -9.89 6.37
C LYS A 45 16.31 -10.45 6.12
N GLY A 46 16.03 -11.67 6.59
CA GLY A 46 14.70 -12.27 6.52
C GLY A 46 13.68 -11.52 7.37
N SER A 47 14.06 -11.11 8.58
CA SER A 47 13.21 -10.29 9.46
C SER A 47 12.83 -8.95 8.82
N ALA A 48 13.79 -8.23 8.25
CA ALA A 48 13.53 -6.97 7.56
C ALA A 48 12.65 -7.12 6.32
N ALA A 49 12.76 -8.25 5.61
CA ALA A 49 11.86 -8.55 4.49
C ALA A 49 10.45 -8.89 4.97
N ALA A 50 10.32 -9.66 6.06
CA ALA A 50 9.04 -9.99 6.66
C ALA A 50 8.32 -8.74 7.19
N GLU A 51 9.03 -7.82 7.83
CA GLU A 51 8.49 -6.55 8.34
C GLU A 51 7.78 -5.74 7.23
N ARG A 52 8.40 -5.63 6.05
CA ARG A 52 7.78 -4.96 4.88
C ARG A 52 6.52 -5.65 4.38
N VAL A 53 6.46 -6.98 4.47
CA VAL A 53 5.26 -7.75 4.10
C VAL A 53 4.15 -7.50 5.13
N TYR A 54 4.48 -7.54 6.41
CA TYR A 54 3.52 -7.27 7.48
C TYR A 54 3.02 -5.83 7.47
N GLU A 55 3.85 -4.85 7.13
CA GLU A 55 3.43 -3.45 6.95
C GLU A 55 2.26 -3.33 5.94
N ILE A 56 2.27 -4.13 4.88
CA ILE A 56 1.18 -4.15 3.89
C ILE A 56 -0.01 -4.97 4.39
N LEU A 57 0.23 -6.13 5.02
CA LEU A 57 -0.83 -7.02 5.50
C LEU A 57 -1.60 -6.43 6.69
N ASP A 58 -0.89 -5.72 7.56
CA ASP A 58 -1.44 -5.10 8.76
C ASP A 58 -1.92 -3.66 8.51
N ALA A 59 -1.75 -3.14 7.26
CA ALA A 59 -2.23 -1.82 6.89
C ALA A 59 -3.75 -1.72 7.10
N GLU A 60 -4.14 -0.88 8.02
CA GLU A 60 -5.56 -0.63 8.27
C GLU A 60 -6.15 0.28 7.20
N ASN A 61 -7.31 -0.10 6.68
CA ASN A 61 -8.08 0.76 5.80
C ASN A 61 -8.72 1.88 6.65
N GLU A 62 -8.23 3.12 6.47
CA GLU A 62 -8.74 4.29 7.21
C GLU A 62 -10.21 4.59 6.90
N ILE A 63 -10.68 4.20 5.69
CA ILE A 63 -12.04 4.48 5.24
C ILE A 63 -12.86 3.21 5.40
N LYS A 64 -13.75 3.24 6.39
CA LYS A 64 -14.64 2.13 6.73
C LYS A 64 -16.10 2.57 6.60
N ASP A 65 -17.00 1.63 6.36
CA ASP A 65 -18.42 1.89 6.46
C ASP A 65 -18.81 2.15 7.92
N ILE A 66 -19.85 2.93 8.12
CA ILE A 66 -20.53 3.07 9.42
C ILE A 66 -21.28 1.76 9.74
N GLU A 67 -21.69 1.56 11.00
CA GLU A 67 -22.34 0.31 11.43
C GLU A 67 -23.58 -0.08 10.62
N ASN A 68 -24.38 0.91 10.15
CA ASN A 68 -25.59 0.69 9.37
C ASN A 68 -25.59 1.61 8.14
N PRO A 69 -24.82 1.32 7.10
CA PRO A 69 -24.76 2.16 5.93
C PRO A 69 -26.03 2.08 5.10
N LYS A 70 -26.42 3.20 4.52
CA LYS A 70 -27.55 3.28 3.58
C LYS A 70 -27.16 2.57 2.28
N GLN A 71 -28.07 1.75 1.75
CA GLN A 71 -27.92 1.12 0.45
C GLN A 71 -28.57 2.00 -0.62
N ILE A 72 -27.77 2.57 -1.50
CA ILE A 72 -28.21 3.39 -2.62
C ILE A 72 -27.54 2.89 -3.89
N LYS A 73 -28.33 2.45 -4.85
CA LYS A 73 -27.84 1.83 -6.08
C LYS A 73 -27.87 2.75 -7.30
N LEU A 74 -28.55 3.88 -7.23
CA LEU A 74 -28.73 4.80 -8.36
C LEU A 74 -28.81 6.23 -7.87
N VAL A 75 -28.27 7.16 -8.65
CA VAL A 75 -28.48 8.60 -8.48
C VAL A 75 -29.77 8.98 -9.17
N ASN A 76 -30.74 9.51 -8.45
CA ASN A 76 -32.06 9.86 -8.98
C ASN A 76 -32.20 11.34 -9.33
N ASN A 77 -31.61 12.24 -8.55
CA ASN A 77 -31.78 13.67 -8.68
C ASN A 77 -30.48 14.42 -8.92
N ASN A 78 -29.60 14.46 -7.93
CA ASN A 78 -28.39 15.29 -7.99
C ASN A 78 -27.28 14.82 -7.07
N ILE A 79 -26.09 15.35 -7.32
CA ILE A 79 -24.92 15.31 -6.43
C ILE A 79 -24.66 16.73 -6.00
N VAL A 80 -24.53 16.98 -4.70
CA VAL A 80 -24.33 18.32 -4.14
C VAL A 80 -23.05 18.37 -3.31
N PHE A 81 -22.23 19.37 -3.57
CA PHE A 81 -21.04 19.69 -2.77
C PHE A 81 -21.37 20.94 -1.93
N LYS A 82 -21.23 20.83 -0.60
CA LYS A 82 -21.54 21.91 0.34
C LYS A 82 -20.36 22.23 1.23
N ASN A 83 -19.91 23.47 1.17
CA ASN A 83 -18.84 24.05 2.00
C ASN A 83 -17.59 23.14 2.06
N LEU A 84 -17.34 22.43 0.96
CA LEU A 84 -16.30 21.41 0.91
C LEU A 84 -14.92 22.04 0.97
N THR A 85 -14.20 21.75 2.05
CA THR A 85 -12.81 22.15 2.23
C THR A 85 -11.99 20.91 2.50
N PHE A 86 -10.88 20.75 1.75
CA PHE A 86 -10.03 19.58 1.88
C PHE A 86 -8.55 19.94 1.87
N LYS A 87 -7.78 19.18 2.66
CA LYS A 87 -6.32 19.26 2.73
C LYS A 87 -5.70 17.87 2.78
N TYR A 88 -4.60 17.69 2.06
CA TYR A 88 -3.69 16.56 2.27
C TYR A 88 -2.74 16.95 3.38
N GLU A 89 -2.76 16.20 4.49
CA GLU A 89 -1.96 16.53 5.68
C GLU A 89 -2.09 18.02 6.07
N ASN A 90 -1.10 18.84 5.74
CA ASN A 90 -1.07 20.27 6.03
C ASN A 90 -1.31 21.18 4.80
N THR A 91 -1.39 20.61 3.60
CA THR A 91 -1.57 21.38 2.36
C THR A 91 -3.04 21.46 1.98
N LYS A 92 -3.62 22.67 2.06
CA LYS A 92 -5.01 22.93 1.65
C LYS A 92 -5.11 22.93 0.13
N VAL A 93 -6.00 22.10 -0.42
CA VAL A 93 -6.21 21.91 -1.86
C VAL A 93 -7.56 22.45 -2.31
N LEU A 94 -8.63 22.20 -1.53
CA LEU A 94 -9.97 22.72 -1.82
C LEU A 94 -10.41 23.65 -0.70
N SER A 95 -11.12 24.72 -1.06
CA SER A 95 -11.60 25.74 -0.12
C SER A 95 -13.01 26.18 -0.46
N ASP A 96 -13.93 25.86 0.46
CA ASP A 96 -15.33 26.28 0.39
C ASP A 96 -15.99 26.03 -0.98
N ILE A 97 -15.87 24.81 -1.47
CA ILE A 97 -16.45 24.41 -2.75
C ILE A 97 -17.95 24.18 -2.58
N ASN A 98 -18.75 24.88 -3.36
CA ASN A 98 -20.20 24.84 -3.32
C ASN A 98 -20.76 24.76 -4.75
N PHE A 99 -21.34 23.63 -5.14
CA PHE A 99 -22.08 23.47 -6.40
C PHE A 99 -22.92 22.19 -6.39
N SER A 100 -23.80 22.05 -7.39
CA SER A 100 -24.58 20.83 -7.57
C SER A 100 -24.57 20.39 -9.04
N ILE A 101 -24.67 19.06 -9.22
CA ILE A 101 -24.76 18.40 -10.52
C ILE A 101 -26.08 17.65 -10.57
N GLY A 102 -27.00 18.11 -11.43
CA GLY A 102 -28.26 17.38 -11.66
C GLY A 102 -28.05 16.11 -12.48
N LYS A 103 -28.92 15.12 -12.29
CA LYS A 103 -28.91 13.88 -13.06
C LYS A 103 -28.87 14.15 -14.57
N GLY A 104 -28.05 13.40 -15.30
CA GLY A 104 -27.89 13.53 -16.75
C GLY A 104 -27.15 14.78 -17.22
N LYS A 105 -26.59 15.58 -16.32
CA LYS A 105 -25.79 16.75 -16.65
C LYS A 105 -24.30 16.36 -16.76
N MET A 106 -23.63 16.99 -17.71
CA MET A 106 -22.18 16.95 -17.85
C MET A 106 -21.58 18.23 -17.26
N VAL A 107 -20.55 18.08 -16.44
CA VAL A 107 -19.83 19.19 -15.79
C VAL A 107 -18.35 19.07 -16.11
N ALA A 108 -17.74 20.16 -16.56
CA ALA A 108 -16.30 20.26 -16.76
C ALA A 108 -15.68 21.03 -15.59
N LEU A 109 -14.70 20.43 -14.93
CA LEU A 109 -13.87 21.07 -13.92
C LEU A 109 -12.64 21.67 -14.61
N VAL A 110 -12.53 22.98 -14.60
CA VAL A 110 -11.45 23.70 -15.28
C VAL A 110 -10.61 24.45 -14.25
N GLY A 111 -9.30 24.36 -14.35
CA GLY A 111 -8.37 25.03 -13.45
C GLY A 111 -6.91 24.80 -13.84
N LYS A 112 -6.01 25.55 -13.20
CA LYS A 112 -4.56 25.34 -13.36
C LYS A 112 -4.18 23.95 -12.81
N SER A 113 -3.05 23.40 -13.27
CA SER A 113 -2.49 22.17 -12.66
C SER A 113 -2.35 22.35 -11.14
N GLY A 114 -2.80 21.37 -10.38
CA GLY A 114 -2.83 21.44 -8.91
C GLY A 114 -4.03 22.18 -8.30
N SER A 115 -5.03 22.60 -9.11
CA SER A 115 -6.23 23.30 -8.59
C SER A 115 -7.22 22.40 -7.82
N GLY A 116 -6.94 21.08 -7.72
CA GLY A 116 -7.77 20.14 -6.96
C GLY A 116 -8.86 19.42 -7.76
N ASN A 117 -8.86 19.49 -9.10
CA ASN A 117 -9.86 18.82 -9.94
C ASN A 117 -9.88 17.30 -9.70
N SER A 118 -8.72 16.63 -9.71
CA SER A 118 -8.61 15.20 -9.41
C SER A 118 -9.03 14.91 -7.96
N THR A 119 -8.60 15.76 -7.02
CA THR A 119 -8.97 15.62 -5.61
C THR A 119 -10.49 15.66 -5.42
N LEU A 120 -11.21 16.48 -6.16
CA LEU A 120 -12.66 16.56 -6.09
C LEU A 120 -13.32 15.25 -6.54
N ALA A 121 -12.80 14.62 -7.61
CA ALA A 121 -13.25 13.32 -8.09
C ALA A 121 -12.94 12.21 -7.07
N ASP A 122 -11.74 12.22 -6.50
CA ASP A 122 -11.30 11.26 -5.48
C ASP A 122 -12.15 11.34 -4.21
N LEU A 123 -12.55 12.54 -3.81
CA LEU A 123 -13.44 12.76 -2.66
C LEU A 123 -14.87 12.25 -2.94
N LEU A 124 -15.37 12.39 -4.18
CA LEU A 124 -16.67 11.86 -4.56
C LEU A 124 -16.68 10.32 -4.49
N ALA A 125 -15.60 9.66 -4.93
CA ALA A 125 -15.43 8.21 -4.82
C ALA A 125 -15.08 7.74 -3.39
N ARG A 126 -14.95 8.69 -2.47
CA ARG A 126 -14.57 8.45 -1.08
C ARG A 126 -13.27 7.66 -0.97
N PHE A 127 -12.24 8.09 -1.73
CA PHE A 127 -10.86 7.62 -1.52
C PHE A 127 -10.20 8.33 -0.33
N TYR A 128 -10.76 9.47 0.07
CA TYR A 128 -10.39 10.21 1.28
C TYR A 128 -11.67 10.67 2.00
N ASP A 129 -11.63 10.69 3.32
CA ASP A 129 -12.74 11.19 4.11
C ASP A 129 -12.71 12.72 4.25
N ILE A 130 -13.88 13.32 4.10
CA ILE A 130 -14.10 14.75 4.17
C ILE A 130 -14.16 15.15 5.65
N LYS A 131 -13.28 16.05 6.10
CA LYS A 131 -13.27 16.58 7.46
C LYS A 131 -14.10 17.87 7.61
N CYS A 132 -14.29 18.63 6.53
CA CYS A 132 -15.00 19.90 6.56
C CYS A 132 -15.88 20.03 5.31
N GLY A 133 -17.17 20.28 5.52
CA GLY A 133 -18.19 20.24 4.47
C GLY A 133 -18.72 18.83 4.22
N GLU A 134 -19.51 18.69 3.16
CA GLU A 134 -20.16 17.42 2.81
C GLU A 134 -20.37 17.27 1.31
N ILE A 135 -20.45 16.02 0.86
CA ILE A 135 -20.94 15.63 -0.47
C ILE A 135 -22.19 14.81 -0.26
N LEU A 136 -23.26 15.18 -0.95
CA LEU A 136 -24.54 14.52 -0.87
C LEU A 136 -24.93 13.92 -2.21
N ILE A 137 -25.46 12.70 -2.20
CA ILE A 137 -26.14 12.06 -3.33
C ILE A 137 -27.62 11.93 -2.95
N ASP A 138 -28.49 12.60 -3.68
CA ASP A 138 -29.93 12.63 -3.40
C ASP A 138 -30.24 12.93 -1.92
N ASN A 139 -29.60 13.97 -1.36
CA ASN A 139 -29.65 14.39 0.05
C ASN A 139 -29.07 13.39 1.07
N ASN A 140 -28.43 12.29 0.65
CA ASN A 140 -27.74 11.39 1.55
C ASN A 140 -26.23 11.70 1.53
N ASN A 141 -25.64 11.86 2.70
CA ASN A 141 -24.19 12.07 2.81
C ASN A 141 -23.44 10.81 2.34
N ILE A 142 -22.41 10.98 1.51
CA ILE A 142 -21.65 9.86 0.99
C ILE A 142 -20.97 9.01 2.08
N LYS A 143 -20.76 9.57 3.28
CA LYS A 143 -20.25 8.83 4.43
C LYS A 143 -21.24 7.83 5.00
N GLU A 144 -22.53 8.06 4.77
CA GLU A 144 -23.62 7.20 5.24
C GLU A 144 -23.99 6.12 4.23
N ILE A 145 -23.48 6.22 3.00
CA ILE A 145 -23.74 5.25 1.93
C ILE A 145 -22.71 4.13 2.02
N ALA A 146 -23.13 2.88 1.84
CA ALA A 146 -22.21 1.75 1.75
C ALA A 146 -21.15 1.97 0.65
N LEU A 147 -19.89 1.80 0.98
CA LEU A 147 -18.78 2.04 0.03
C LEU A 147 -18.90 1.22 -1.25
N THR A 148 -19.36 -0.02 -1.12
CA THR A 148 -19.61 -0.90 -2.27
C THR A 148 -20.67 -0.32 -3.19
N ASP A 149 -21.78 0.17 -2.64
CA ASP A 149 -22.87 0.77 -3.42
C ASP A 149 -22.42 2.10 -4.03
N LEU A 150 -21.76 2.97 -3.25
CA LEU A 150 -21.24 4.25 -3.71
C LEU A 150 -20.32 4.07 -4.93
N ARG A 151 -19.37 3.18 -4.84
CA ARG A 151 -18.40 2.94 -5.92
C ARG A 151 -18.98 2.17 -7.10
N SER A 152 -19.97 1.31 -6.87
CA SER A 152 -20.66 0.59 -7.96
C SER A 152 -21.48 1.50 -8.88
N MET A 153 -21.86 2.70 -8.40
CA MET A 153 -22.54 3.72 -9.21
C MET A 153 -21.60 4.53 -10.09
N MET A 154 -20.27 4.35 -9.97
CA MET A 154 -19.26 5.19 -10.59
C MET A 154 -18.39 4.39 -11.56
N GLY A 155 -18.15 4.96 -12.74
CA GLY A 155 -17.07 4.57 -13.64
C GLY A 155 -15.98 5.64 -13.58
N ILE A 156 -14.78 5.28 -13.12
CA ILE A 156 -13.66 6.21 -12.97
C ILE A 156 -12.62 5.93 -14.05
N VAL A 157 -12.26 6.94 -14.82
CA VAL A 157 -11.16 6.89 -15.79
C VAL A 157 -10.04 7.81 -15.28
N SER A 158 -8.93 7.21 -14.86
CA SER A 158 -7.75 7.94 -14.40
C SER A 158 -6.91 8.47 -15.58
N GLN A 159 -6.09 9.47 -15.31
CA GLN A 159 -5.17 10.02 -16.31
C GLN A 159 -4.13 8.99 -16.77
N GLU A 160 -3.67 8.14 -15.85
CA GLU A 160 -2.77 7.03 -16.13
C GLU A 160 -3.53 5.72 -15.98
N SER A 161 -3.67 4.97 -17.07
CA SER A 161 -4.28 3.63 -17.04
C SER A 161 -3.22 2.60 -16.69
N ILE A 162 -3.39 1.92 -15.56
CA ILE A 162 -2.53 0.81 -15.16
C ILE A 162 -2.99 -0.44 -15.90
N LEU A 163 -2.12 -1.03 -16.70
CA LEU A 163 -2.35 -2.31 -17.35
C LEU A 163 -1.54 -3.39 -16.62
N PHE A 164 -2.20 -4.47 -16.26
CA PHE A 164 -1.54 -5.65 -15.73
C PHE A 164 -0.86 -6.44 -16.85
N ASN A 165 0.21 -7.16 -16.52
CA ASN A 165 0.90 -8.03 -17.47
C ASN A 165 0.04 -9.28 -17.78
N ASP A 166 -1.03 -9.05 -18.52
CA ASP A 166 -2.04 -10.05 -18.92
C ASP A 166 -2.64 -9.63 -20.27
N THR A 167 -3.55 -10.43 -20.82
CA THR A 167 -4.26 -10.12 -22.06
C THR A 167 -5.09 -8.85 -21.95
N ILE A 168 -5.38 -8.21 -23.07
CA ILE A 168 -6.31 -7.06 -23.13
C ILE A 168 -7.66 -7.47 -22.57
N TYR A 169 -8.14 -8.66 -22.94
CA TYR A 169 -9.39 -9.24 -22.45
C TYR A 169 -9.43 -9.27 -20.90
N ASN A 170 -8.41 -9.83 -20.27
CA ASN A 170 -8.36 -9.94 -18.82
C ASN A 170 -8.26 -8.56 -18.14
N ASN A 171 -7.51 -7.62 -18.72
CA ASN A 171 -7.43 -6.25 -18.23
C ASN A 171 -8.79 -5.53 -18.26
N ILE A 172 -9.59 -5.70 -19.33
CA ILE A 172 -10.93 -5.14 -19.40
C ILE A 172 -11.87 -5.82 -18.40
N ARG A 173 -11.80 -7.16 -18.31
CA ARG A 173 -12.63 -7.97 -17.42
C ARG A 173 -12.43 -7.66 -15.94
N LEU A 174 -11.30 -7.06 -15.54
CA LEU A 174 -11.10 -6.60 -14.15
C LEU A 174 -12.19 -5.63 -13.66
N GLY A 175 -12.82 -4.88 -14.57
CA GLY A 175 -13.96 -4.01 -14.23
C GLY A 175 -15.23 -4.75 -13.84
N LYS A 176 -15.40 -6.01 -14.33
CA LYS A 176 -16.52 -6.90 -14.04
C LYS A 176 -16.04 -8.34 -14.18
N LEU A 177 -15.64 -8.96 -13.06
CA LEU A 177 -14.99 -10.28 -13.06
C LEU A 177 -15.87 -11.42 -13.62
N ASP A 178 -17.18 -11.27 -13.57
CA ASP A 178 -18.19 -12.19 -14.10
C ASP A 178 -18.67 -11.82 -15.52
N ALA A 179 -18.02 -10.84 -16.18
CA ALA A 179 -18.36 -10.45 -17.55
C ALA A 179 -18.19 -11.62 -18.52
N THR A 180 -19.17 -11.79 -19.39
CA THR A 180 -19.10 -12.77 -20.49
C THR A 180 -18.11 -12.28 -21.56
N LYS A 181 -17.77 -13.18 -22.50
CA LYS A 181 -16.84 -12.86 -23.57
C LYS A 181 -17.42 -11.82 -24.56
N GLU A 182 -18.75 -11.81 -24.68
CA GLU A 182 -19.48 -10.87 -25.51
C GLU A 182 -19.64 -9.49 -24.88
N GLU A 183 -19.55 -9.40 -23.55
CA GLU A 183 -19.58 -8.13 -22.81
C GLU A 183 -18.23 -7.41 -22.79
N VAL A 184 -17.11 -8.12 -23.01
CA VAL A 184 -15.75 -7.60 -23.04
C VAL A 184 -15.33 -7.23 -24.46
#